data_fc72262276dc442f19c9855a0f3913ea
#
_entry.id   fc72262276dc442f19c9855a0f3913ea
#
_cell.length_a   1.000
_cell.length_b   1.000
_cell.length_c   1.000
_cell.angle_alpha   90.00
_cell.angle_beta   90.00
_cell.angle_gamma   90.00
#
_symmetry.space_group_name_H-M   'P 1'
#
loop_
_entity.id
_entity.type
_entity.pdbx_description
1 polymer ?
#
loop_
_entity_poly.entity_id
_entity_poly.type
_entity_poly.pdbx_seq_one_letter_code
_entity_poly.pdbx_strand_id
1 'polypeptide(L)'
;MSQDRDYIVRATAAEGSIRAFAITSRHLVEEARVDHDTSPVITAALGRLLSGAAMMGTMMKGEKDLLTIQIQCGGPAKGFTVTADANGHVKGFPNVPDVELPLNAQGKLDVGGALGLGVMSVIKDMGLQD
;
A
#
# COMPACT_ATOMS: atom_id res chain seq x y z
N MET A 1 15.61 -7.73 -18.49
CA MET A 1 15.71 -6.34 -18.51
C MET A 1 14.74 -5.63 -17.63
N SER A 2 15.16 -4.54 -17.18
CA SER A 2 14.46 -3.76 -16.18
C SER A 2 13.28 -2.95 -16.69
N GLN A 3 12.89 -3.11 -17.95
CA GLN A 3 11.71 -2.44 -18.46
C GLN A 3 10.46 -2.75 -17.68
N ASP A 4 10.45 -3.91 -17.03
CA ASP A 4 9.30 -4.35 -16.25
C ASP A 4 9.41 -4.00 -14.77
N ARG A 5 10.41 -3.23 -14.39
CA ARG A 5 10.54 -2.82 -13.00
C ARG A 5 9.56 -1.71 -12.68
N ASP A 6 8.99 -1.82 -11.50
CA ASP A 6 8.21 -0.73 -10.95
C ASP A 6 9.13 0.40 -10.52
N TYR A 7 8.61 1.63 -10.56
CA TYR A 7 9.36 2.79 -10.15
C TYR A 7 8.47 3.85 -9.55
N ILE A 8 9.09 4.77 -8.81
CA ILE A 8 8.43 5.91 -8.20
C ILE A 8 9.02 7.17 -8.81
N VAL A 9 8.14 8.10 -9.20
CA VAL A 9 8.53 9.41 -9.69
C VAL A 9 8.10 10.45 -8.67
N ARG A 10 9.00 11.36 -8.37
CA ARG A 10 8.71 12.50 -7.51
C ARG A 10 8.87 13.79 -8.32
N ALA A 11 7.99 14.74 -8.07
CA ALA A 11 8.01 16.02 -8.74
C ALA A 11 7.71 17.12 -7.73
N THR A 12 8.27 18.30 -8.00
CA THR A 12 7.97 19.49 -7.20
C THR A 12 7.51 20.60 -8.12
N ALA A 13 6.70 21.51 -7.57
CA ALA A 13 6.19 22.66 -8.29
C ALA A 13 6.05 23.82 -7.31
N ALA A 14 5.81 25.02 -7.87
CA ALA A 14 5.59 26.24 -7.07
C ALA A 14 6.70 26.46 -6.04
N GLU A 15 7.96 26.37 -6.50
CA GLU A 15 9.16 26.60 -5.68
C GLU A 15 9.22 25.65 -4.46
N GLY A 16 8.80 24.41 -4.66
CA GLY A 16 8.82 23.42 -3.61
C GLY A 16 7.59 23.41 -2.70
N SER A 17 6.64 24.29 -2.96
CA SER A 17 5.40 24.33 -2.17
C SER A 17 4.49 23.13 -2.44
N ILE A 18 4.66 22.49 -3.59
CA ILE A 18 3.87 21.34 -3.99
C ILE A 18 4.81 20.18 -4.28
N ARG A 19 4.50 19.03 -3.72
CA ARG A 19 5.20 17.78 -4.06
C ARG A 19 4.18 16.79 -4.58
N ALA A 20 4.56 16.05 -5.61
CA ALA A 20 3.72 15.03 -6.21
C ALA A 20 4.50 13.73 -6.35
N PHE A 21 3.80 12.62 -6.21
CA PHE A 21 4.38 11.29 -6.32
C PHE A 21 3.51 10.46 -7.24
N ALA A 22 4.15 9.63 -8.05
CA ALA A 22 3.46 8.65 -8.87
C ALA A 22 4.26 7.35 -8.84
N ILE A 23 3.56 6.24 -8.94
CA ILE A 23 4.18 4.91 -8.87
C ILE A 23 3.60 3.99 -9.93
N THR A 24 4.46 3.15 -10.51
CA THR A 24 4.01 1.95 -11.20
C THR A 24 4.23 0.79 -10.23
N SER A 25 3.22 -0.07 -10.07
CA SER A 25 3.26 -1.08 -9.02
C SER A 25 2.79 -2.46 -9.48
N ARG A 26 2.79 -2.71 -10.77
CA ARG A 26 2.29 -3.97 -11.33
C ARG A 26 3.03 -5.18 -10.76
N HIS A 27 4.36 -5.14 -10.77
CA HIS A 27 5.17 -6.27 -10.30
C HIS A 27 5.08 -6.41 -8.78
N LEU A 28 5.11 -5.29 -8.07
CA LEU A 28 4.96 -5.27 -6.62
C LEU A 28 3.65 -5.94 -6.20
N VAL A 29 2.55 -5.54 -6.82
CA VAL A 29 1.23 -6.06 -6.47
C VAL A 29 1.08 -7.52 -6.89
N GLU A 30 1.60 -7.89 -8.06
CA GLU A 30 1.54 -9.28 -8.53
C GLU A 30 2.32 -10.20 -7.60
N GLU A 31 3.48 -9.78 -7.13
CA GLU A 31 4.27 -10.55 -6.17
C GLU A 31 3.48 -10.77 -4.87
N ALA A 32 2.84 -9.72 -4.36
CA ALA A 32 2.03 -9.84 -3.16
C ALA A 32 0.83 -10.76 -3.37
N ARG A 33 0.21 -10.69 -4.55
CA ARG A 33 -0.92 -11.58 -4.89
C ARG A 33 -0.50 -13.04 -4.88
N VAL A 34 0.65 -13.34 -5.46
CA VAL A 34 1.17 -14.71 -5.50
C VAL A 34 1.57 -15.19 -4.10
N ASP A 35 2.30 -14.35 -3.37
CA ASP A 35 2.81 -14.73 -2.04
C ASP A 35 1.72 -14.99 -1.03
N HIS A 36 0.62 -14.23 -1.10
CA HIS A 36 -0.46 -14.33 -0.13
C HIS A 36 -1.72 -14.97 -0.69
N ASP A 37 -1.71 -15.33 -1.97
CA ASP A 37 -2.84 -15.96 -2.67
C ASP A 37 -4.13 -15.15 -2.45
N THR A 38 -4.07 -13.87 -2.77
CA THR A 38 -5.18 -12.97 -2.53
C THR A 38 -6.25 -13.04 -3.61
N SER A 39 -7.51 -12.92 -3.19
CA SER A 39 -8.64 -12.80 -4.10
C SER A 39 -8.61 -11.43 -4.80
N PRO A 40 -9.37 -11.26 -5.90
CA PRO A 40 -9.31 -9.99 -6.67
C PRO A 40 -9.57 -8.75 -5.85
N VAL A 41 -10.59 -8.74 -4.98
CA VAL A 41 -10.90 -7.55 -4.20
C VAL A 41 -9.82 -7.26 -3.16
N ILE A 42 -9.23 -8.30 -2.58
CA ILE A 42 -8.14 -8.13 -1.62
C ILE A 42 -6.86 -7.69 -2.35
N THR A 43 -6.61 -8.22 -3.53
CA THR A 43 -5.47 -7.77 -4.36
C THR A 43 -5.60 -6.27 -4.67
N ALA A 44 -6.79 -5.82 -5.03
CA ALA A 44 -7.02 -4.39 -5.30
C ALA A 44 -6.75 -3.53 -4.07
N ALA A 45 -7.29 -3.94 -2.91
CA ALA A 45 -7.13 -3.19 -1.67
C ALA A 45 -5.67 -3.17 -1.21
N LEU A 46 -5.04 -4.33 -1.15
CA LEU A 46 -3.64 -4.46 -0.72
C LEU A 46 -2.72 -3.72 -1.67
N GLY A 47 -2.97 -3.84 -2.98
CA GLY A 47 -2.16 -3.17 -3.99
C GLY A 47 -2.17 -1.66 -3.87
N ARG A 48 -3.33 -1.07 -3.62
CA ARG A 48 -3.44 0.37 -3.40
C ARG A 48 -2.69 0.79 -2.15
N LEU A 49 -2.79 0.00 -1.09
CA LEU A 49 -2.11 0.31 0.17
C LEU A 49 -0.59 0.18 0.02
N LEU A 50 -0.11 -0.88 -0.65
CA LEU A 50 1.31 -1.05 -0.93
C LEU A 50 1.86 0.11 -1.75
N SER A 51 1.12 0.53 -2.78
CA SER A 51 1.52 1.63 -3.64
C SER A 51 1.63 2.94 -2.86
N GLY A 52 0.62 3.25 -2.05
CA GLY A 52 0.63 4.44 -1.21
C GLY A 52 1.75 4.41 -0.19
N ALA A 53 1.95 3.27 0.47
CA ALA A 53 3.00 3.13 1.47
C ALA A 53 4.40 3.26 0.84
N ALA A 54 4.61 2.71 -0.35
CA ALA A 54 5.88 2.83 -1.04
C ALA A 54 6.21 4.30 -1.32
N MET A 55 5.24 5.06 -1.81
CA MET A 55 5.44 6.49 -2.06
C MET A 55 5.71 7.25 -0.76
N MET A 56 4.94 6.98 0.29
CA MET A 56 5.14 7.64 1.59
C MET A 56 6.50 7.30 2.20
N GLY A 57 6.95 6.06 2.04
CA GLY A 57 8.25 5.64 2.54
C GLY A 57 9.39 6.47 1.96
N THR A 58 9.31 6.83 0.68
CA THR A 58 10.36 7.64 0.04
C THR A 58 10.46 9.06 0.57
N MET A 59 9.49 9.51 1.35
CA MET A 59 9.54 10.81 2.03
C MET A 59 10.37 10.76 3.30
N MET A 60 10.70 9.59 3.80
CA MET A 60 11.51 9.44 4.99
C MET A 60 12.97 9.71 4.66
N LYS A 61 13.72 10.25 5.64
CA LYS A 61 15.06 10.74 5.40
C LYS A 61 16.16 9.78 5.83
N GLY A 62 15.90 8.94 6.80
CA GLY A 62 16.90 8.03 7.35
C GLY A 62 16.85 6.66 6.70
N GLU A 63 18.01 6.06 6.47
CA GLU A 63 18.07 4.73 5.86
C GLU A 63 17.45 3.65 6.73
N LYS A 64 17.39 3.88 8.04
CA LYS A 64 16.80 2.94 8.98
C LYS A 64 15.38 3.29 9.37
N ASP A 65 14.85 4.36 8.78
CA ASP A 65 13.47 4.75 9.06
C ASP A 65 12.51 3.76 8.44
N LEU A 66 11.46 3.45 9.16
CA LEU A 66 10.40 2.54 8.69
C LEU A 66 9.04 3.20 8.87
N LEU A 67 8.20 3.01 7.87
CA LEU A 67 6.82 3.42 7.90
C LEU A 67 5.95 2.17 7.96
N THR A 68 5.07 2.07 8.93
CA THR A 68 4.10 0.99 9.01
C THR A 68 2.71 1.57 8.93
N ILE A 69 1.89 1.03 8.05
CA ILE A 69 0.48 1.38 7.96
C ILE A 69 -0.32 0.15 8.32
N GLN A 70 -1.19 0.29 9.31
CA GLN A 70 -2.12 -0.75 9.71
C GLN A 70 -3.54 -0.27 9.47
N ILE A 71 -4.36 -1.13 8.88
CA ILE A 71 -5.78 -0.90 8.75
C ILE A 71 -6.49 -1.98 9.55
N GLN A 72 -7.38 -1.55 10.43
CA GLN A 72 -8.31 -2.42 11.14
C GLN A 72 -9.71 -2.00 10.74
N CYS A 73 -10.47 -2.93 10.20
CA CYS A 73 -11.77 -2.59 9.64
C CYS A 73 -12.82 -3.65 9.98
N GLY A 74 -14.08 -3.23 9.90
CA GLY A 74 -15.20 -4.07 10.29
C GLY A 74 -15.75 -4.95 9.19
N GLY A 75 -15.35 -4.74 7.94
CA GLY A 75 -15.77 -5.57 6.83
C GLY A 75 -15.05 -6.91 6.77
N PRO A 76 -15.39 -7.74 5.79
CA PRO A 76 -14.83 -9.11 5.72
C PRO A 76 -13.33 -9.16 5.52
N ALA A 77 -12.68 -8.10 5.02
CA ALA A 77 -11.23 -8.06 4.87
C ALA A 77 -10.50 -8.02 6.22
N LYS A 78 -11.12 -7.49 7.26
CA LYS A 78 -10.62 -7.37 8.63
C LYS A 78 -9.46 -6.39 8.78
N GLY A 79 -8.52 -6.34 7.86
CA GLY A 79 -7.44 -5.39 7.92
C GLY A 79 -6.25 -5.77 7.07
N PHE A 80 -5.24 -4.90 7.14
CA PHE A 80 -3.99 -5.02 6.36
C PHE A 80 -2.85 -4.43 7.18
N THR A 81 -1.65 -4.93 6.94
CA THR A 81 -0.44 -4.34 7.50
C THR A 81 0.60 -4.23 6.39
N VAL A 82 1.14 -3.04 6.20
CA VAL A 82 2.22 -2.82 5.22
C VAL A 82 3.34 -2.02 5.86
N THR A 83 4.57 -2.28 5.42
CA THR A 83 5.77 -1.62 5.93
C THR A 83 6.60 -1.15 4.73
N ALA A 84 7.09 0.08 4.80
CA ALA A 84 7.90 0.68 3.75
C ALA A 84 9.14 1.33 4.33
N ASP A 85 10.23 1.35 3.56
CA ASP A 85 11.45 2.05 3.94
C ASP A 85 11.70 3.24 3.01
N ALA A 86 12.80 3.96 3.27
CA ALA A 86 13.15 5.17 2.52
C ALA A 86 13.63 4.86 1.10
N ASN A 87 13.96 3.62 0.80
CA ASN A 87 14.53 3.22 -0.49
C ASN A 87 13.48 2.64 -1.45
N GLY A 88 12.21 2.77 -1.10
CA GLY A 88 11.13 2.28 -1.96
C GLY A 88 10.80 0.82 -1.77
N HIS A 89 11.41 0.14 -0.82
CA HIS A 89 11.05 -1.24 -0.51
C HIS A 89 9.79 -1.25 0.33
N VAL A 90 8.84 -2.08 -0.06
CA VAL A 90 7.56 -2.19 0.64
C VAL A 90 7.14 -3.65 0.65
N LYS A 91 6.53 -4.05 1.75
CA LYS A 91 5.92 -5.37 1.87
C LYS A 91 4.70 -5.27 2.77
N GLY A 92 3.82 -6.22 2.65
CA GLY A 92 2.62 -6.22 3.46
C GLY A 92 1.81 -7.46 3.26
N PHE A 93 0.79 -7.59 4.08
CA PHE A 93 -0.08 -8.76 4.04
C PHE A 93 -1.51 -8.38 4.44
N PRO A 94 -2.49 -9.12 3.92
CA PRO A 94 -3.88 -8.97 4.36
C PRO A 94 -4.15 -9.85 5.58
N ASN A 95 -5.10 -9.45 6.42
CA ASN A 95 -5.54 -10.31 7.51
C ASN A 95 -6.37 -11.48 6.98
N VAL A 96 -7.18 -11.24 5.95
CA VAL A 96 -7.99 -12.28 5.30
C VAL A 96 -7.71 -12.19 3.80
N PRO A 97 -6.93 -13.13 3.26
CA PRO A 97 -6.54 -13.06 1.85
C PRO A 97 -7.64 -13.39 0.86
N ASP A 98 -8.63 -14.18 1.27
CA ASP A 98 -9.67 -14.63 0.36
C ASP A 98 -11.03 -14.10 0.79
N VAL A 99 -11.46 -13.03 0.11
CA VAL A 99 -12.78 -12.43 0.31
C VAL A 99 -13.46 -12.36 -1.05
N GLU A 100 -14.66 -12.92 -1.13
CA GLU A 100 -15.46 -12.89 -2.34
C GLU A 100 -16.69 -12.02 -2.08
N LEU A 101 -16.88 -11.02 -2.95
CA LEU A 101 -18.04 -10.15 -2.91
C LEU A 101 -18.58 -9.95 -4.31
N PRO A 102 -19.89 -9.75 -4.47
CA PRO A 102 -20.44 -9.35 -5.76
C PRO A 102 -19.82 -8.02 -6.21
N LEU A 103 -19.76 -7.80 -7.52
CA LEU A 103 -19.36 -6.51 -8.05
C LEU A 103 -20.31 -5.43 -7.55
N ASN A 104 -19.80 -4.19 -7.43
CA ASN A 104 -20.63 -3.07 -7.00
C ASN A 104 -21.58 -2.65 -8.11
N ALA A 105 -22.38 -1.61 -7.85
CA ALA A 105 -23.40 -1.13 -8.78
C ALA A 105 -22.80 -0.67 -10.13
N GLN A 106 -21.53 -0.29 -10.16
CA GLN A 106 -20.83 0.11 -11.38
C GLN A 106 -20.13 -1.06 -12.07
N GLY A 107 -20.32 -2.30 -11.61
CA GLY A 107 -19.68 -3.47 -12.18
C GLY A 107 -18.20 -3.61 -11.84
N LYS A 108 -17.74 -2.98 -10.77
CA LYS A 108 -16.34 -3.00 -10.33
C LYS A 108 -16.19 -3.76 -9.03
N LEU A 109 -14.94 -4.12 -8.71
CA LEU A 109 -14.62 -4.74 -7.43
C LEU A 109 -15.06 -3.84 -6.28
N ASP A 110 -15.75 -4.43 -5.32
CA ASP A 110 -16.31 -3.68 -4.19
C ASP A 110 -15.31 -3.60 -3.03
N VAL A 111 -14.26 -2.81 -3.23
CA VAL A 111 -13.22 -2.62 -2.21
C VAL A 111 -13.81 -1.97 -0.96
N GLY A 112 -14.69 -0.97 -1.14
CA GLY A 112 -15.34 -0.33 0.00
C GLY A 112 -16.15 -1.30 0.82
N GLY A 113 -16.87 -2.22 0.17
CA GLY A 113 -17.63 -3.25 0.89
C GLY A 113 -16.75 -4.26 1.60
N ALA A 114 -15.57 -4.56 1.03
CA ALA A 114 -14.64 -5.47 1.66
C ALA A 114 -14.05 -4.89 2.96
N LEU A 115 -13.80 -3.59 2.99
CA LEU A 115 -13.23 -2.93 4.17
C LEU A 115 -14.29 -2.49 5.17
N GLY A 116 -15.36 -1.85 4.71
CA GLY A 116 -16.31 -1.23 5.62
C GLY A 116 -15.66 -0.05 6.33
N LEU A 117 -16.17 0.29 7.50
CA LEU A 117 -15.59 1.34 8.33
C LEU A 117 -14.38 0.79 9.09
N GLY A 118 -13.39 1.64 9.29
CA GLY A 118 -12.20 1.20 9.99
C GLY A 118 -11.31 2.35 10.43
N VAL A 119 -10.17 1.96 10.97
CA VAL A 119 -9.14 2.89 11.45
C VAL A 119 -7.85 2.58 10.73
N MET A 120 -7.19 3.63 10.26
CA MET A 120 -5.86 3.53 9.67
C MET A 120 -4.87 4.16 10.65
N SER A 121 -3.85 3.41 11.02
CA SER A 121 -2.77 3.88 11.86
C SER A 121 -1.50 3.98 11.04
N VAL A 122 -0.82 5.12 11.09
CA VAL A 122 0.45 5.32 10.40
C VAL A 122 1.51 5.51 11.46
N ILE A 123 2.48 4.61 11.48
CA ILE A 123 3.52 4.58 12.49
C ILE A 123 4.85 4.82 11.80
N LYS A 124 5.57 5.84 12.23
CA LYS A 124 6.90 6.14 11.72
C LYS A 124 7.93 5.81 12.79
N ASP A 125 8.80 4.86 12.48
CA ASP A 125 9.95 4.55 13.33
C ASP A 125 11.14 5.26 12.71
N MET A 126 11.59 6.31 13.38
CA MET A 126 12.64 7.19 12.87
C MET A 126 14.03 6.73 13.27
N GLY A 127 14.16 5.52 13.80
CA GLY A 127 15.46 5.01 14.20
C GLY A 127 16.07 5.78 15.36
N LEU A 128 15.26 6.46 16.14
CA LEU A 128 15.77 7.20 17.29
C LEU A 128 16.31 6.23 18.33
N GLN A 129 17.47 6.55 18.85
CA GLN A 129 18.09 5.77 19.91
C GLN A 129 18.13 6.59 21.19
N ASP A 130 17.92 5.90 22.27
CA ASP A 130 17.99 6.51 23.59
C ASP A 130 19.43 6.82 24.00
#